data_b1e9e5d40db3f24bc8552d17ffbb18c1
#
_entry.id   b1e9e5d40db3f24bc8552d17ffbb18c1
#
_cell.length_a   1.000
_cell.length_b   1.000
_cell.length_c   1.000
_cell.angle_alpha   90.00
_cell.angle_beta   90.00
_cell.angle_gamma   90.00
#
_symmetry.space_group_name_H-M   'P 1'
#
loop_
_entity.id
_entity.type
_entity.pdbx_description
1 polymer ?
#
loop_
_entity_poly.entity_id
_entity_poly.type
_entity_poly.pdbx_seq_one_letter_code
_entity_poly.pdbx_strand_id
1 'polypeptide(L)'
;ELGYSIFLRNSKGVQATEKGVEALSLAAQMVEGYDKMVRLSSKADAERLRVGGISYAPVCDAFSKLCRELEDRPELEMSYFCEEATSAMDKLLFASLDLVMVLQSPESEDKLQRECRQKGLRVTPIADIPIVLRIGPKHPLYHAPEIRLSDFRNYTYVDYNNRYFLESQSLSSIFQINPDRVITVADRMLKNRLISETNMYGIGCKMPPATNERYHFRCIPLGDMHQRLLALERAAAPRSKLAQRYLDILAEVFRNV
;
A
#
# COMPACT_ATOMS: atom_id res chain seq x y z
N GLU A 1 26.60 17.73 -23.07
CA GLU A 1 25.88 18.97 -22.72
C GLU A 1 24.42 18.81 -23.09
N LEU A 2 23.51 19.18 -22.18
CA LEU A 2 22.09 18.83 -22.29
C LEU A 2 21.29 19.79 -23.19
N GLY A 3 21.93 20.88 -23.68
CA GLY A 3 21.27 21.87 -24.56
C GLY A 3 20.18 22.75 -23.89
N TYR A 4 20.04 22.67 -22.56
CA TYR A 4 19.13 23.49 -21.76
C TYR A 4 19.71 23.79 -20.37
N SER A 5 19.20 24.87 -19.73
CA SER A 5 19.63 25.23 -18.37
C SER A 5 18.86 24.42 -17.34
N ILE A 6 19.58 23.81 -16.38
CA ILE A 6 19.00 23.08 -15.24
C ILE A 6 18.60 24.07 -14.14
N PHE A 7 19.37 25.15 -13.95
CA PHE A 7 19.16 26.13 -12.89
C PHE A 7 19.05 27.56 -13.44
N LEU A 8 18.21 28.35 -12.79
CA LEU A 8 18.16 29.82 -12.94
C LEU A 8 18.74 30.45 -11.68
N ARG A 9 19.61 31.43 -11.86
CA ARG A 9 20.11 32.28 -10.78
C ARG A 9 19.33 33.59 -10.76
N ASN A 10 18.84 33.98 -9.59
CA ASN A 10 18.20 35.26 -9.35
C ASN A 10 18.72 35.87 -8.04
N SER A 11 18.26 37.08 -7.70
CA SER A 11 18.66 37.78 -6.45
C SER A 11 18.27 37.05 -5.17
N LYS A 12 17.46 36.02 -5.22
CA LYS A 12 17.00 35.20 -4.09
C LYS A 12 17.69 33.83 -4.02
N GLY A 13 18.63 33.54 -4.93
CA GLY A 13 19.39 32.29 -4.96
C GLY A 13 19.27 31.53 -6.28
N VAL A 14 19.35 30.20 -6.20
CA VAL A 14 19.31 29.29 -7.35
C VAL A 14 18.01 28.47 -7.30
N GLN A 15 17.28 28.44 -8.41
CA GLN A 15 16.07 27.64 -8.58
C GLN A 15 16.20 26.71 -9.80
N ALA A 16 15.66 25.51 -9.72
CA ALA A 16 15.59 24.62 -10.88
C ALA A 16 14.57 25.14 -11.91
N THR A 17 14.90 25.03 -13.18
CA THR A 17 13.93 25.22 -14.27
C THR A 17 12.96 24.04 -14.31
N GLU A 18 11.87 24.15 -15.07
CA GLU A 18 10.95 23.01 -15.27
C GLU A 18 11.68 21.79 -15.85
N LYS A 19 12.48 21.97 -16.89
CA LYS A 19 13.38 20.93 -17.44
C LYS A 19 14.46 20.51 -16.43
N GLY A 20 14.87 21.44 -15.56
CA GLY A 20 15.82 21.17 -14.51
C GLY A 20 15.28 20.22 -13.44
N VAL A 21 14.02 20.36 -13.04
CA VAL A 21 13.37 19.43 -12.09
C VAL A 21 13.33 18.01 -12.67
N GLU A 22 12.96 17.88 -13.95
CA GLU A 22 12.93 16.59 -14.63
C GLU A 22 14.35 15.98 -14.76
N ALA A 23 15.33 16.78 -15.16
CA ALA A 23 16.74 16.34 -15.26
C ALA A 23 17.32 15.93 -13.91
N LEU A 24 17.00 16.65 -12.82
CA LEU A 24 17.43 16.30 -11.45
C LEU A 24 16.79 15.01 -10.96
N SER A 25 15.52 14.76 -11.30
CA SER A 25 14.85 13.49 -11.01
C SER A 25 15.54 12.31 -11.69
N LEU A 26 15.88 12.44 -12.98
CA LEU A 26 16.61 11.43 -13.73
C LEU A 26 18.04 11.23 -13.19
N ALA A 27 18.72 12.32 -12.84
CA ALA A 27 20.04 12.25 -12.23
C ALA A 27 20.03 11.54 -10.86
N ALA A 28 19.02 11.77 -10.05
CA ALA A 28 18.85 11.05 -8.79
C ALA A 28 18.68 9.54 -9.00
N GLN A 29 17.90 9.13 -10.01
CA GLN A 29 17.76 7.71 -10.39
C GLN A 29 19.08 7.10 -10.87
N MET A 30 19.88 7.85 -11.62
CA MET A 30 21.21 7.40 -12.07
C MET A 30 22.18 7.20 -10.90
N VAL A 31 22.21 8.12 -9.93
CA VAL A 31 23.03 8.00 -8.71
C VAL A 31 22.58 6.81 -7.89
N GLU A 32 21.28 6.63 -7.70
CA GLU A 32 20.72 5.45 -6.99
C GLU A 32 21.10 4.15 -7.70
N GLY A 33 21.08 4.12 -9.03
CA GLY A 33 21.51 2.98 -9.84
C GLY A 33 23.00 2.69 -9.69
N TYR A 34 23.83 3.73 -9.68
CA TYR A 34 25.28 3.60 -9.44
C TYR A 34 25.57 3.06 -8.03
N ASP A 35 24.94 3.62 -7.00
CA ASP A 35 25.10 3.15 -5.63
C ASP A 35 24.71 1.67 -5.49
N LYS A 36 23.68 1.22 -6.22
CA LYS A 36 23.31 -0.20 -6.26
C LYS A 36 24.39 -1.06 -6.89
N MET A 37 24.99 -0.62 -7.99
CA MET A 37 26.11 -1.35 -8.62
C MET A 37 27.31 -1.47 -7.69
N VAL A 38 27.66 -0.39 -6.98
CA VAL A 38 28.75 -0.40 -5.98
C VAL A 38 28.44 -1.37 -4.84
N ARG A 39 27.20 -1.39 -4.35
CA ARG A 39 26.78 -2.31 -3.28
C ARG A 39 26.78 -3.78 -3.71
N LEU A 40 26.58 -4.08 -5.01
CA LEU A 40 26.68 -5.46 -5.51
C LEU A 40 28.09 -6.02 -5.33
N SER A 41 29.11 -5.17 -5.30
CA SER A 41 30.52 -5.61 -5.13
C SER A 41 30.93 -5.75 -3.66
N SER A 42 30.20 -5.12 -2.71
CA SER A 42 30.66 -4.96 -1.33
C SER A 42 29.96 -5.83 -0.29
N LYS A 43 28.81 -6.45 -0.60
CA LYS A 43 28.04 -7.24 0.37
C LYS A 43 27.37 -8.46 -0.29
N ALA A 44 28.17 -9.44 -0.70
CA ALA A 44 27.64 -10.69 -1.26
C ALA A 44 26.84 -11.55 -0.25
N ASP A 45 26.98 -11.32 1.06
CA ASP A 45 26.46 -12.19 2.12
C ASP A 45 25.39 -11.57 3.04
N ALA A 46 25.04 -10.28 2.91
CA ALA A 46 24.00 -9.70 3.75
C ALA A 46 22.59 -10.24 3.37
N GLU A 47 21.91 -10.88 4.33
CA GLU A 47 20.51 -11.23 4.14
C GLU A 47 19.66 -9.96 4.00
N ARG A 48 18.97 -9.83 2.87
CA ARG A 48 18.21 -8.61 2.53
C ARG A 48 16.78 -8.91 2.14
N LEU A 49 15.85 -8.05 2.62
CA LEU A 49 14.45 -8.04 2.18
C LEU A 49 13.93 -6.61 2.05
N ARG A 50 13.53 -6.22 0.85
CA ARG A 50 12.94 -4.92 0.54
C ARG A 50 11.53 -5.14 0.04
N VAL A 51 10.55 -4.71 0.82
CA VAL A 51 9.12 -4.82 0.52
C VAL A 51 8.58 -3.45 0.16
N GLY A 52 7.80 -3.36 -0.89
CA GLY A 52 7.06 -2.16 -1.28
C GLY A 52 5.56 -2.40 -1.37
N GLY A 53 4.79 -1.32 -1.49
CA GLY A 53 3.36 -1.36 -1.79
C GLY A 53 2.47 -0.78 -0.71
N ILE A 54 1.35 -1.43 -0.44
CA ILE A 54 0.28 -0.88 0.39
C ILE A 54 0.61 -0.82 1.88
N SER A 55 0.16 0.25 2.55
CA SER A 55 0.11 0.32 4.02
C SER A 55 -1.18 -0.32 4.53
N TYR A 56 -1.21 -1.64 4.68
CA TYR A 56 -2.35 -2.39 5.21
C TYR A 56 -1.91 -3.11 6.50
N ALA A 57 -2.69 -3.03 7.58
CA ALA A 57 -2.28 -3.49 8.90
C ALA A 57 -1.72 -4.92 8.90
N PRO A 58 -2.39 -5.95 8.36
CA PRO A 58 -1.85 -7.30 8.33
C PRO A 58 -0.47 -7.42 7.66
N VAL A 59 -0.26 -6.65 6.59
CA VAL A 59 1.00 -6.65 5.83
C VAL A 59 2.13 -6.03 6.68
N CYS A 60 1.83 -4.92 7.37
CA CYS A 60 2.78 -4.27 8.27
C CYS A 60 3.05 -5.11 9.53
N ASP A 61 2.02 -5.76 10.08
CA ASP A 61 2.14 -6.63 11.25
C ASP A 61 3.00 -7.86 10.95
N ALA A 62 2.84 -8.46 9.76
CA ALA A 62 3.69 -9.56 9.31
C ALA A 62 5.16 -9.13 9.17
N PHE A 63 5.42 -7.93 8.60
CA PHE A 63 6.76 -7.39 8.50
C PHE A 63 7.38 -7.12 9.89
N SER A 64 6.59 -6.52 10.79
CA SER A 64 7.01 -6.30 12.18
C SER A 64 7.30 -7.62 12.93
N LYS A 65 6.50 -8.67 12.70
CA LYS A 65 6.74 -10.00 13.28
C LYS A 65 8.05 -10.58 12.75
N LEU A 66 8.31 -10.48 11.46
CA LEU A 66 9.57 -10.93 10.87
C LEU A 66 10.77 -10.17 11.45
N CYS A 67 10.67 -8.85 11.62
CA CYS A 67 11.75 -8.07 12.25
C CYS A 67 12.07 -8.57 13.67
N ARG A 68 11.04 -8.88 14.47
CA ARG A 68 11.24 -9.44 15.82
C ARG A 68 11.87 -10.83 15.81
N GLU A 69 11.52 -11.68 14.84
CA GLU A 69 12.13 -13.02 14.71
C GLU A 69 13.63 -12.95 14.36
N LEU A 70 14.07 -11.83 13.84
CA LEU A 70 15.42 -11.64 13.29
C LEU A 70 16.23 -10.57 14.04
N GLU A 71 15.74 -10.08 15.21
CA GLU A 71 16.36 -8.94 15.91
C GLU A 71 17.82 -9.16 16.31
N ASP A 72 18.22 -10.42 16.59
CA ASP A 72 19.58 -10.78 16.96
C ASP A 72 20.50 -11.11 15.78
N ARG A 73 20.02 -11.00 14.52
CA ARG A 73 20.85 -11.33 13.36
C ARG A 73 21.76 -10.17 12.97
N PRO A 74 23.08 -10.39 12.90
CA PRO A 74 24.01 -9.38 12.38
C PRO A 74 23.81 -9.21 10.86
N GLU A 75 24.12 -8.04 10.34
CA GLU A 75 24.16 -7.72 8.90
C GLU A 75 22.84 -7.91 8.14
N LEU A 76 21.70 -7.77 8.84
CA LEU A 76 20.38 -7.81 8.25
C LEU A 76 19.97 -6.45 7.66
N GLU A 77 19.56 -6.41 6.39
CA GLU A 77 18.99 -5.22 5.75
C GLU A 77 17.52 -5.44 5.41
N MET A 78 16.62 -4.81 6.16
CA MET A 78 15.18 -4.89 5.92
C MET A 78 14.56 -3.51 5.71
N SER A 79 13.69 -3.38 4.71
CA SER A 79 12.98 -2.13 4.45
C SER A 79 11.55 -2.38 3.98
N TYR A 80 10.66 -1.49 4.38
CA TYR A 80 9.25 -1.45 3.94
C TYR A 80 8.89 -0.06 3.45
N PHE A 81 8.47 0.05 2.20
CA PHE A 81 8.11 1.32 1.57
C PHE A 81 6.63 1.35 1.22
N CYS A 82 5.91 2.34 1.78
CA CYS A 82 4.56 2.63 1.33
C CYS A 82 4.63 3.41 0.01
N GLU A 83 4.26 2.75 -1.08
CA GLU A 83 4.40 3.31 -2.43
C GLU A 83 3.17 3.04 -3.28
N GLU A 84 2.97 3.88 -4.29
CA GLU A 84 1.96 3.65 -5.31
C GLU A 84 2.28 2.35 -6.09
N ALA A 85 1.24 1.60 -6.45
CA ALA A 85 1.40 0.28 -7.07
C ALA A 85 2.28 0.32 -8.33
N THR A 86 2.10 1.33 -9.20
CA THR A 86 2.88 1.49 -10.43
C THR A 86 4.35 1.77 -10.13
N SER A 87 4.64 2.71 -9.22
CA SER A 87 6.01 3.02 -8.78
C SER A 87 6.69 1.81 -8.13
N ALA A 88 5.97 1.09 -7.27
CA ALA A 88 6.48 -0.11 -6.63
C ALA A 88 6.79 -1.23 -7.65
N MET A 89 5.94 -1.41 -8.67
CA MET A 89 6.19 -2.37 -9.75
C MET A 89 7.43 -2.01 -10.56
N ASP A 90 7.65 -0.74 -10.88
CA ASP A 90 8.85 -0.30 -11.59
C ASP A 90 10.11 -0.57 -10.75
N LYS A 91 10.08 -0.25 -9.45
CA LYS A 91 11.18 -0.57 -8.52
C LYS A 91 11.42 -2.07 -8.38
N LEU A 92 10.38 -2.89 -8.46
CA LEU A 92 10.51 -4.34 -8.48
C LEU A 92 11.23 -4.81 -9.76
N LEU A 93 10.89 -4.27 -10.92
CA LEU A 93 11.54 -4.57 -12.20
C LEU A 93 13.03 -4.19 -12.18
N PHE A 94 13.37 -3.03 -11.62
CA PHE A 94 14.75 -2.55 -11.49
C PHE A 94 15.50 -3.15 -10.28
N ALA A 95 14.98 -4.21 -9.67
CA ALA A 95 15.59 -4.88 -8.51
C ALA A 95 15.85 -3.97 -7.29
N SER A 96 15.12 -2.86 -7.17
CA SER A 96 15.14 -1.99 -5.98
C SER A 96 14.27 -2.53 -4.87
N LEU A 97 13.25 -3.32 -5.22
CA LEU A 97 12.41 -4.08 -4.30
C LEU A 97 12.52 -5.57 -4.60
N ASP A 98 12.25 -6.39 -3.61
CA ASP A 98 12.23 -7.86 -3.71
C ASP A 98 10.80 -8.38 -3.78
N LEU A 99 9.88 -7.74 -3.05
CA LEU A 99 8.43 -8.02 -3.05
C LEU A 99 7.63 -6.73 -3.16
N VAL A 100 6.49 -6.79 -3.82
CA VAL A 100 5.49 -5.72 -3.83
C VAL A 100 4.14 -6.28 -3.43
N MET A 101 3.50 -5.65 -2.44
CA MET A 101 2.18 -6.02 -1.94
C MET A 101 1.13 -5.09 -2.53
N VAL A 102 0.14 -5.66 -3.22
CA VAL A 102 -0.95 -4.89 -3.83
C VAL A 102 -2.32 -5.46 -3.45
N LEU A 103 -3.33 -4.60 -3.43
CA LEU A 103 -4.73 -5.00 -3.38
C LEU A 103 -5.35 -4.82 -4.76
N GLN A 104 -6.13 -5.79 -5.19
CA GLN A 104 -6.77 -5.80 -6.48
C GLN A 104 -8.20 -6.32 -6.38
N SER A 105 -9.14 -5.74 -7.15
CA SER A 105 -10.46 -6.34 -7.27
C SER A 105 -10.37 -7.65 -8.06
N PRO A 106 -11.19 -8.66 -7.74
CA PRO A 106 -11.21 -9.94 -8.46
C PRO A 106 -11.43 -9.76 -9.97
N GLU A 107 -12.26 -8.78 -10.37
CA GLU A 107 -12.60 -8.51 -11.76
C GLU A 107 -11.39 -8.05 -12.58
N SER A 108 -10.42 -7.40 -11.93
CA SER A 108 -9.24 -6.85 -12.58
C SER A 108 -7.99 -7.70 -12.43
N GLU A 109 -8.07 -8.79 -11.66
CA GLU A 109 -6.92 -9.65 -11.40
C GLU A 109 -6.35 -10.27 -12.67
N ASP A 110 -7.20 -10.77 -13.58
CA ASP A 110 -6.75 -11.37 -14.83
C ASP A 110 -5.97 -10.39 -15.70
N LYS A 111 -6.39 -9.11 -15.70
CA LYS A 111 -5.65 -8.05 -16.40
C LYS A 111 -4.29 -7.84 -15.77
N LEU A 112 -4.24 -7.69 -14.45
CA LEU A 112 -2.98 -7.55 -13.72
C LEU A 112 -2.04 -8.73 -13.94
N GLN A 113 -2.56 -9.96 -13.88
CA GLN A 113 -1.76 -11.16 -14.12
C GLN A 113 -1.16 -11.21 -15.53
N ARG A 114 -1.90 -10.76 -16.55
CA ARG A 114 -1.38 -10.66 -17.93
C ARG A 114 -0.27 -9.61 -18.02
N GLU A 115 -0.50 -8.42 -17.48
CA GLU A 115 0.49 -7.33 -17.46
C GLU A 115 1.76 -7.74 -16.71
N CYS A 116 1.63 -8.37 -15.56
CA CYS A 116 2.75 -8.87 -14.76
C CYS A 116 3.56 -9.92 -15.54
N ARG A 117 2.89 -10.89 -16.19
CA ARG A 117 3.57 -11.90 -17.01
C ARG A 117 4.35 -11.28 -18.17
N GLN A 118 3.77 -10.31 -18.87
CA GLN A 118 4.45 -9.60 -19.97
C GLN A 118 5.71 -8.86 -19.48
N LYS A 119 5.69 -8.37 -18.24
CA LYS A 119 6.83 -7.70 -17.60
C LYS A 119 7.79 -8.66 -16.88
N GLY A 120 7.59 -9.98 -16.96
CA GLY A 120 8.44 -10.97 -16.28
C GLY A 120 8.24 -10.99 -14.76
N LEU A 121 7.06 -10.61 -14.28
CA LEU A 121 6.69 -10.68 -12.87
C LEU A 121 5.79 -11.90 -12.61
N ARG A 122 5.95 -12.48 -11.43
CA ARG A 122 5.10 -13.53 -10.87
C ARG A 122 4.13 -12.91 -9.87
N VAL A 123 2.86 -13.31 -9.94
CA VAL A 123 1.80 -12.91 -9.03
C VAL A 123 1.46 -14.10 -8.13
N THR A 124 1.50 -13.91 -6.82
CA THR A 124 1.11 -14.91 -5.82
C THR A 124 -0.09 -14.40 -5.04
N PRO A 125 -1.27 -15.01 -5.13
CA PRO A 125 -2.41 -14.70 -4.27
C PRO A 125 -2.09 -15.03 -2.82
N ILE A 126 -2.47 -14.13 -1.89
CA ILE A 126 -2.23 -14.27 -0.45
C ILE A 126 -3.55 -14.47 0.31
N ALA A 127 -4.52 -13.57 0.10
CA ALA A 127 -5.80 -13.63 0.81
C ALA A 127 -6.90 -12.88 0.06
N ASP A 128 -8.14 -13.34 0.25
CA ASP A 128 -9.35 -12.60 -0.09
C ASP A 128 -9.83 -11.83 1.14
N ILE A 129 -10.02 -10.52 1.01
CA ILE A 129 -10.28 -9.64 2.14
C ILE A 129 -11.63 -8.96 1.95
N PRO A 130 -12.63 -9.24 2.81
CA PRO A 130 -13.93 -8.59 2.72
C PRO A 130 -13.82 -7.07 2.79
N ILE A 131 -14.67 -6.37 2.05
CA ILE A 131 -14.83 -4.93 2.15
C ILE A 131 -15.93 -4.65 3.20
N VAL A 132 -15.66 -3.70 4.07
CA VAL A 132 -16.58 -3.29 5.13
C VAL A 132 -16.69 -1.77 5.18
N LEU A 133 -17.87 -1.30 5.60
CA LEU A 133 -18.05 0.07 6.05
C LEU A 133 -17.71 0.13 7.55
N ARG A 134 -17.03 1.18 7.98
CA ARG A 134 -16.58 1.38 9.36
C ARG A 134 -17.06 2.70 9.91
N ILE A 135 -17.52 2.64 11.16
CA ILE A 135 -17.91 3.80 11.98
C ILE A 135 -17.28 3.68 13.35
N GLY A 136 -16.99 4.83 13.96
CA GLY A 136 -16.48 4.91 15.32
C GLY A 136 -17.56 5.15 16.37
N PRO A 137 -17.20 5.15 17.69
CA PRO A 137 -18.15 5.27 18.81
C PRO A 137 -18.96 6.57 18.81
N LYS A 138 -18.45 7.62 18.18
CA LYS A 138 -19.13 8.92 18.09
C LYS A 138 -20.15 9.00 16.96
N HIS A 139 -20.22 7.97 16.12
CA HIS A 139 -21.20 7.95 15.04
C HIS A 139 -22.61 7.62 15.60
N PRO A 140 -23.66 8.38 15.24
CA PRO A 140 -25.02 8.15 15.76
C PRO A 140 -25.55 6.73 15.53
N LEU A 141 -25.12 6.08 14.44
CA LEU A 141 -25.51 4.71 14.12
C LEU A 141 -24.66 3.64 14.83
N TYR A 142 -23.72 4.03 15.69
CA TYR A 142 -22.78 3.06 16.28
C TYR A 142 -23.48 1.96 17.08
N HIS A 143 -24.56 2.30 17.79
CA HIS A 143 -25.37 1.37 18.60
C HIS A 143 -26.71 1.00 17.94
N ALA A 144 -26.97 1.48 16.71
CA ALA A 144 -28.24 1.18 16.03
C ALA A 144 -28.38 -0.33 15.78
N PRO A 145 -29.54 -0.96 16.08
CA PRO A 145 -29.75 -2.40 15.89
C PRO A 145 -29.70 -2.78 14.42
N GLU A 146 -30.23 -1.95 13.55
CA GLU A 146 -30.23 -2.11 12.11
C GLU A 146 -29.62 -0.88 11.43
N ILE A 147 -28.87 -1.10 10.37
CA ILE A 147 -28.21 -0.07 9.59
C ILE A 147 -28.44 -0.37 8.12
N ARG A 148 -28.91 0.65 7.37
CA ARG A 148 -29.02 0.61 5.91
C ARG A 148 -27.95 1.50 5.28
N LEU A 149 -27.44 1.16 4.12
CA LEU A 149 -26.43 1.98 3.43
C LEU A 149 -26.94 3.39 3.11
N SER A 150 -28.24 3.52 2.84
CA SER A 150 -28.90 4.83 2.63
C SER A 150 -28.79 5.78 3.83
N ASP A 151 -28.62 5.25 5.04
CA ASP A 151 -28.53 6.06 6.26
C ASP A 151 -27.24 6.89 6.31
N PHE A 152 -26.24 6.52 5.52
CA PHE A 152 -24.93 7.19 5.48
C PHE A 152 -24.88 8.43 4.59
N ARG A 153 -25.86 8.69 3.75
CA ARG A 153 -25.86 9.80 2.80
C ARG A 153 -25.57 11.15 3.46
N ASN A 154 -26.16 11.40 4.62
CA ASN A 154 -26.02 12.67 5.35
C ASN A 154 -24.73 12.79 6.18
N TYR A 155 -23.94 11.73 6.25
CA TYR A 155 -22.67 11.72 6.99
C TYR A 155 -21.49 11.93 6.04
N THR A 156 -20.40 12.46 6.58
CA THR A 156 -19.19 12.70 5.81
C THR A 156 -18.45 11.39 5.55
N TYR A 157 -18.21 11.08 4.30
CA TYR A 157 -17.35 9.97 3.89
C TYR A 157 -15.88 10.37 3.95
N VAL A 158 -15.08 9.56 4.62
CA VAL A 158 -13.62 9.71 4.59
C VAL A 158 -13.07 8.76 3.52
N ASP A 159 -12.74 9.35 2.39
CA ASP A 159 -12.10 8.63 1.29
C ASP A 159 -10.60 8.50 1.53
N TYR A 160 -10.05 7.39 1.06
CA TYR A 160 -8.60 7.19 1.05
C TYR A 160 -8.12 7.37 -0.38
N ASN A 161 -7.19 8.32 -0.59
CA ASN A 161 -6.63 8.54 -1.92
C ASN A 161 -5.90 7.27 -2.39
N ASN A 162 -6.62 6.49 -3.21
CA ASN A 162 -6.25 5.12 -3.58
C ASN A 162 -5.21 5.04 -4.69
N ARG A 163 -4.18 5.86 -4.66
CA ARG A 163 -3.02 5.68 -5.55
C ARG A 163 -2.31 4.33 -5.37
N TYR A 164 -2.67 3.61 -4.30
CA TYR A 164 -2.15 2.26 -4.01
C TYR A 164 -2.95 1.13 -4.67
N PHE A 165 -4.08 1.44 -5.27
CA PHE A 165 -4.86 0.51 -6.08
C PHE A 165 -4.63 0.82 -7.55
N LEU A 166 -4.57 -0.21 -8.37
CA LEU A 166 -4.49 -0.05 -9.82
C LEU A 166 -5.80 0.48 -10.44
N GLU A 167 -6.87 0.59 -9.64
CA GLU A 167 -8.18 1.07 -10.04
C GLU A 167 -8.58 2.31 -9.25
N SER A 168 -9.06 3.32 -9.99
CA SER A 168 -9.32 4.67 -9.48
C SER A 168 -10.76 4.93 -9.01
N GLN A 169 -11.61 3.90 -8.90
CA GLN A 169 -12.99 4.13 -8.48
C GLN A 169 -13.11 4.28 -6.97
N SER A 170 -13.82 5.31 -6.52
CA SER A 170 -14.17 5.46 -5.11
C SER A 170 -15.09 4.32 -4.66
N LEU A 171 -14.75 3.69 -3.53
CA LEU A 171 -15.57 2.63 -2.96
C LEU A 171 -17.00 3.10 -2.64
N SER A 172 -17.21 4.38 -2.31
CA SER A 172 -18.55 4.93 -2.11
C SER A 172 -19.41 4.89 -3.36
N SER A 173 -18.80 5.11 -4.54
CA SER A 173 -19.49 5.02 -5.84
C SER A 173 -19.90 3.59 -6.16
N ILE A 174 -19.02 2.61 -5.87
CA ILE A 174 -19.31 1.18 -6.07
C ILE A 174 -20.54 0.75 -5.25
N PHE A 175 -20.64 1.24 -4.01
CA PHE A 175 -21.78 0.91 -3.12
C PHE A 175 -22.97 1.86 -3.25
N GLN A 176 -22.95 2.80 -4.19
CA GLN A 176 -24.03 3.75 -4.46
C GLN A 176 -24.49 4.55 -3.24
N ILE A 177 -23.60 4.78 -2.27
CA ILE A 177 -23.93 5.53 -1.05
C ILE A 177 -24.12 7.02 -1.35
N ASN A 178 -23.41 7.56 -2.34
CA ASN A 178 -23.47 8.95 -2.81
C ASN A 178 -23.47 9.97 -1.65
N PRO A 179 -22.37 10.08 -0.87
CA PRO A 179 -22.30 10.97 0.28
C PRO A 179 -22.34 12.42 -0.16
N ASP A 180 -23.09 13.26 0.58
CA ASP A 180 -23.16 14.71 0.31
C ASP A 180 -21.83 15.43 0.63
N ARG A 181 -20.99 14.83 1.48
CA ARG A 181 -19.68 15.37 1.89
C ARG A 181 -18.60 14.30 1.85
N VAL A 182 -17.46 14.63 1.24
CA VAL A 182 -16.31 13.76 1.14
C VAL A 182 -15.06 14.49 1.65
N ILE A 183 -14.28 13.82 2.49
CA ILE A 183 -12.92 14.24 2.87
C ILE A 183 -11.96 13.20 2.35
N THR A 184 -11.02 13.61 1.50
CA THR A 184 -10.00 12.72 0.95
C THR A 184 -8.69 12.86 1.72
N VAL A 185 -8.15 11.74 2.18
CA VAL A 185 -6.87 11.68 2.89
C VAL A 185 -5.94 10.65 2.24
N ALA A 186 -4.64 10.89 2.31
CA ALA A 186 -3.61 9.98 1.82
C ALA A 186 -2.88 9.22 2.95
N ASP A 187 -3.23 9.50 4.19
CA ASP A 187 -2.69 8.83 5.38
C ASP A 187 -3.74 7.93 6.04
N ARG A 188 -3.37 6.67 6.25
CA ARG A 188 -4.28 5.66 6.82
C ARG A 188 -4.56 5.89 8.30
N MET A 189 -3.57 6.35 9.06
CA MET A 189 -3.74 6.63 10.48
C MET A 189 -4.70 7.81 10.66
N LEU A 190 -4.55 8.86 9.86
CA LEU A 190 -5.47 10.01 9.85
C LEU A 190 -6.90 9.56 9.48
N LYS A 191 -7.06 8.71 8.43
CA LYS A 191 -8.38 8.14 8.10
C LYS A 191 -9.00 7.43 9.29
N ASN A 192 -8.26 6.56 9.95
CA ASN A 192 -8.77 5.79 11.07
C ASN A 192 -9.14 6.69 12.28
N ARG A 193 -8.33 7.71 12.56
CA ARG A 193 -8.64 8.70 13.62
C ARG A 193 -9.91 9.47 13.32
N LEU A 194 -10.07 9.98 12.09
CA LEU A 194 -11.29 10.71 11.69
C LEU A 194 -12.54 9.86 11.89
N ILE A 195 -12.50 8.59 11.47
CA ILE A 195 -13.63 7.67 11.65
C ILE A 195 -13.88 7.35 13.14
N SER A 196 -12.81 7.13 13.93
CA SER A 196 -12.94 6.78 15.36
C SER A 196 -13.39 7.95 16.22
N GLU A 197 -12.93 9.15 15.93
CA GLU A 197 -13.09 10.33 16.79
C GLU A 197 -14.26 11.25 16.37
N THR A 198 -14.96 10.94 15.27
CA THR A 198 -16.04 11.79 14.73
C THR A 198 -17.28 10.97 14.35
N ASN A 199 -18.28 11.65 13.77
CA ASN A 199 -19.44 11.00 13.16
C ASN A 199 -19.25 10.64 11.68
N MET A 200 -18.01 10.57 11.23
CA MET A 200 -17.67 10.21 9.85
C MET A 200 -17.63 8.69 9.69
N TYR A 201 -17.72 8.24 8.44
CA TYR A 201 -17.57 6.85 8.10
C TYR A 201 -16.54 6.63 6.99
N GLY A 202 -16.06 5.41 6.86
CA GLY A 202 -15.14 5.03 5.79
C GLY A 202 -15.42 3.63 5.28
N ILE A 203 -15.02 3.36 4.05
CA ILE A 203 -15.10 2.03 3.43
C ILE A 203 -13.66 1.55 3.18
N GLY A 204 -13.45 0.24 3.31
CA GLY A 204 -12.17 -0.38 3.02
C GLY A 204 -12.10 -1.84 3.45
N CYS A 205 -10.96 -2.47 3.23
CA CYS A 205 -10.71 -3.85 3.61
C CYS A 205 -10.91 -4.08 5.10
N LYS A 206 -11.50 -5.22 5.45
CA LYS A 206 -11.63 -5.67 6.84
C LYS A 206 -10.26 -5.67 7.51
N MET A 207 -10.19 -5.20 8.75
CA MET A 207 -8.97 -5.18 9.54
C MET A 207 -8.95 -6.32 10.57
N PRO A 208 -7.76 -6.72 11.05
CA PRO A 208 -7.66 -7.66 12.15
C PRO A 208 -8.41 -7.18 13.39
N PRO A 209 -8.91 -8.09 14.24
CA PRO A 209 -9.64 -7.74 15.47
C PRO A 209 -8.90 -6.73 16.35
N ALA A 210 -7.61 -6.93 16.60
CA ALA A 210 -6.79 -6.02 17.41
C ALA A 210 -6.77 -4.57 16.85
N THR A 211 -6.79 -4.39 15.53
CA THR A 211 -6.86 -3.05 14.92
C THR A 211 -8.25 -2.46 15.09
N ASN A 212 -9.31 -3.27 14.91
CA ASN A 212 -10.68 -2.80 15.11
C ASN A 212 -10.91 -2.41 16.58
N GLU A 213 -10.43 -3.19 17.53
CA GLU A 213 -10.50 -2.90 18.97
C GLU A 213 -9.76 -1.60 19.32
N ARG A 214 -8.56 -1.39 18.78
CA ARG A 214 -7.77 -0.18 19.03
C ARG A 214 -8.50 1.11 18.64
N TYR A 215 -9.27 1.09 17.56
CA TYR A 215 -10.05 2.22 17.07
C TYR A 215 -11.51 2.17 17.46
N HIS A 216 -11.94 1.12 18.16
CA HIS A 216 -13.33 0.85 18.51
C HIS A 216 -14.28 0.88 17.30
N PHE A 217 -13.85 0.31 16.18
CA PHE A 217 -14.69 0.31 14.99
C PHE A 217 -15.84 -0.69 15.08
N ARG A 218 -17.02 -0.23 14.72
CA ARG A 218 -18.10 -1.10 14.29
C ARG A 218 -17.97 -1.29 12.77
N CYS A 219 -17.84 -2.55 12.34
CA CYS A 219 -17.73 -2.92 10.94
C CYS A 219 -19.08 -3.43 10.44
N ILE A 220 -19.55 -2.87 9.33
CA ILE A 220 -20.78 -3.26 8.65
C ILE A 220 -20.38 -3.95 7.35
N PRO A 221 -20.75 -5.23 7.15
CA PRO A 221 -20.46 -5.95 5.90
C PRO A 221 -21.12 -5.27 4.70
N LEU A 222 -20.44 -5.29 3.56
CA LEU A 222 -20.92 -4.73 2.30
C LEU A 222 -21.14 -5.86 1.27
N GLY A 223 -22.00 -6.82 1.60
CA GLY A 223 -22.25 -8.00 0.76
C GLY A 223 -21.02 -8.89 0.65
N ASP A 224 -20.88 -9.58 -0.48
CA ASP A 224 -19.79 -10.52 -0.76
C ASP A 224 -18.58 -9.87 -1.45
N MET A 225 -18.53 -8.53 -1.48
CA MET A 225 -17.42 -7.83 -2.11
C MET A 225 -16.14 -7.97 -1.30
N HIS A 226 -15.07 -8.26 -2.01
CA HIS A 226 -13.74 -8.43 -1.41
C HIS A 226 -12.65 -7.86 -2.31
N GLN A 227 -11.51 -7.61 -1.74
CA GLN A 227 -10.26 -7.30 -2.43
C GLN A 227 -9.32 -8.49 -2.26
N ARG A 228 -8.53 -8.76 -3.27
CA ARG A 228 -7.49 -9.79 -3.20
C ARG A 228 -6.15 -9.17 -2.90
N LEU A 229 -5.50 -9.64 -1.84
CA LEU A 229 -4.13 -9.30 -1.54
C LEU A 229 -3.21 -10.19 -2.37
N LEU A 230 -2.33 -9.56 -3.13
CA LEU A 230 -1.38 -10.22 -4.02
C LEU A 230 0.04 -9.80 -3.67
N ALA A 231 0.98 -10.74 -3.78
CA ALA A 231 2.41 -10.47 -3.75
C ALA A 231 2.97 -10.57 -5.18
N LEU A 232 3.72 -9.55 -5.58
CA LEU A 232 4.42 -9.49 -6.86
C LEU A 232 5.90 -9.67 -6.63
N GLU A 233 6.56 -10.44 -7.50
CA GLU A 233 8.01 -10.68 -7.48
C GLU A 233 8.54 -10.93 -8.88
N ARG A 234 9.86 -10.77 -9.11
CA ARG A 234 10.45 -11.09 -10.40
C ARG A 234 10.41 -12.60 -10.65
N ALA A 235 9.85 -13.01 -11.80
CA ALA A 235 9.70 -14.43 -12.12
C ALA A 235 11.03 -15.16 -12.30
N ALA A 236 12.04 -14.48 -12.86
CA ALA A 236 13.37 -15.03 -13.10
C ALA A 236 14.27 -15.09 -11.85
N ALA A 237 13.93 -14.37 -10.77
CA ALA A 237 14.70 -14.39 -9.54
C ALA A 237 14.20 -15.49 -8.59
N PRO A 238 15.08 -16.28 -7.97
CA PRO A 238 14.67 -17.18 -6.91
C PRO A 238 14.17 -16.39 -5.71
N ARG A 239 13.09 -16.86 -5.08
CA ARG A 239 12.58 -16.27 -3.85
C ARG A 239 13.59 -16.48 -2.73
N SER A 240 13.98 -15.39 -2.05
CA SER A 240 14.87 -15.48 -0.89
C SER A 240 14.17 -16.16 0.30
N LYS A 241 14.95 -16.70 1.23
CA LYS A 241 14.43 -17.29 2.48
C LYS A 241 13.63 -16.28 3.31
N LEU A 242 14.09 -15.02 3.35
CA LEU A 242 13.41 -13.94 4.05
C LEU A 242 12.07 -13.59 3.39
N ALA A 243 12.04 -13.51 2.06
CA ALA A 243 10.80 -13.27 1.32
C ALA A 243 9.79 -14.41 1.55
N GLN A 244 10.24 -15.67 1.52
CA GLN A 244 9.38 -16.82 1.81
C GLN A 244 8.85 -16.74 3.25
N ARG A 245 9.73 -16.51 4.25
CA ARG A 245 9.30 -16.41 5.66
C ARG A 245 8.30 -15.30 5.89
N TYR A 246 8.51 -14.13 5.25
CA TYR A 246 7.54 -13.03 5.30
C TYR A 246 6.17 -13.42 4.76
N LEU A 247 6.11 -14.09 3.62
CA LEU A 247 4.85 -14.57 3.04
C LEU A 247 4.18 -15.65 3.89
N ASP A 248 4.95 -16.53 4.53
CA ASP A 248 4.43 -17.55 5.45
C ASP A 248 3.78 -16.89 6.69
N ILE A 249 4.46 -15.90 7.28
CA ILE A 249 3.92 -15.12 8.40
C ILE A 249 2.64 -14.39 7.98
N LEU A 250 2.63 -13.81 6.79
CA LEU A 250 1.46 -13.11 6.27
C LEU A 250 0.28 -14.07 6.08
N ALA A 251 0.53 -15.27 5.55
CA ALA A 251 -0.49 -16.31 5.43
C ALA A 251 -1.01 -16.79 6.81
N GLU A 252 -0.15 -16.83 7.82
CA GLU A 252 -0.57 -17.11 9.22
C GLU A 252 -1.50 -16.03 9.77
N VAL A 253 -1.17 -14.75 9.53
CA VAL A 253 -1.99 -13.61 9.95
C VAL A 253 -3.40 -13.70 9.36
N PHE A 254 -3.51 -14.05 8.08
CA PHE A 254 -4.81 -14.15 7.41
C PHE A 254 -5.62 -15.39 7.76
N ARG A 255 -5.02 -16.45 8.27
CA ARG A 255 -5.77 -17.61 8.81
C ARG A 255 -6.60 -17.26 10.06
N ASN A 256 -6.27 -16.16 10.70
CA ASN A 256 -6.90 -15.70 11.95
C ASN A 256 -7.76 -14.42 11.75
N VAL A 257 -8.03 -13.99 10.51
CA VAL A 257 -8.82 -12.81 10.14
C VAL A 257 -10.13 -13.22 9.46
#